data_62f5555d1d1cf59e9c2e63f03693a25d
#
_entry.id   62f5555d1d1cf59e9c2e63f03693a25d
#
_cell.length_a   1.000
_cell.length_b   1.000
_cell.length_c   1.000
_cell.angle_alpha   90.00
_cell.angle_beta   90.00
_cell.angle_gamma   90.00
#
_symmetry.space_group_name_H-M   'P 1'
#
loop_
_entity.id
_entity.type
_entity.pdbx_description
1 polymer ?
#
loop_
_entity_poly.entity_id
_entity_poly.type
_entity_poly.pdbx_seq_one_letter_code
_entity_poly.pdbx_strand_id
1 'polypeptide(L)'
;MEAAAGVIAERGFESATMAEIAARAGAQIGSLYRFFPNKEALADALIYRYGEIVREAFEKIEARASALSVHDLADALLNVLFELHGESQTMVALLEARSEWSVKRNEFRRAAVQYIARILTLRAPHLRPDTVEDVAVVLLHTMKTLKALTIQQGVAINTGAPAELREMTRLYLASKFGEK
;
A
#
# COMPACT_ATOMS: atom_id res chain seq x y z
N MET A 1 15.02 -10.02 -6.56
CA MET A 1 13.98 -8.99 -6.41
C MET A 1 14.33 -8.01 -5.28
N GLU A 2 14.64 -8.45 -4.06
CA GLU A 2 14.99 -7.58 -2.92
C GLU A 2 16.20 -6.66 -3.19
N ALA A 3 17.26 -7.20 -3.80
CA ALA A 3 18.42 -6.39 -4.20
C ALA A 3 18.04 -5.24 -5.14
N ALA A 4 17.16 -5.51 -6.12
CA ALA A 4 16.66 -4.49 -7.03
C ALA A 4 15.83 -3.43 -6.31
N ALA A 5 14.92 -3.86 -5.44
CA ALA A 5 14.11 -2.97 -4.61
C ALA A 5 15.00 -2.06 -3.75
N GLY A 6 16.03 -2.62 -3.10
CA GLY A 6 16.97 -1.85 -2.28
C GLY A 6 17.78 -0.82 -3.08
N VAL A 7 18.33 -1.19 -4.24
CA VAL A 7 19.08 -0.24 -5.09
C VAL A 7 18.18 0.89 -5.57
N ILE A 8 16.96 0.58 -6.00
CA ILE A 8 16.00 1.57 -6.49
C ILE A 8 15.52 2.50 -5.36
N ALA A 9 15.29 1.97 -4.16
CA ALA A 9 14.91 2.78 -3.00
C ALA A 9 15.99 3.79 -2.61
N GLU A 10 17.27 3.39 -2.70
CA GLU A 10 18.41 4.22 -2.31
C GLU A 10 18.78 5.27 -3.37
N ARG A 11 18.71 4.92 -4.65
CA ARG A 11 19.23 5.74 -5.75
C ARG A 11 18.17 6.32 -6.67
N GLY A 12 16.93 5.89 -6.54
CA GLY A 12 15.88 6.14 -7.51
C GLY A 12 16.01 5.23 -8.75
N PHE A 13 14.91 5.09 -9.50
CA PHE A 13 14.86 4.20 -10.66
C PHE A 13 15.82 4.63 -11.78
N GLU A 14 15.91 5.91 -12.10
CA GLU A 14 16.71 6.38 -13.22
C GLU A 14 18.21 6.14 -13.00
N SER A 15 18.70 6.36 -11.78
CA SER A 15 20.13 6.21 -11.44
C SER A 15 20.53 4.76 -11.15
N ALA A 16 19.60 3.88 -10.80
CA ALA A 16 19.86 2.47 -10.55
C ALA A 16 20.30 1.77 -11.84
N THR A 17 21.34 0.93 -11.76
CA THR A 17 21.87 0.17 -12.89
C THR A 17 21.69 -1.34 -12.70
N MET A 18 21.54 -2.08 -13.81
CA MET A 18 21.49 -3.55 -13.79
C MET A 18 22.77 -4.17 -13.20
N ALA A 19 23.92 -3.52 -13.39
CA ALA A 19 25.20 -3.98 -12.82
C ALA A 19 25.22 -3.89 -11.29
N GLU A 20 24.77 -2.77 -10.71
CA GLU A 20 24.68 -2.59 -9.26
C GLU A 20 23.66 -3.56 -8.63
N ILE A 21 22.55 -3.80 -9.31
CA ILE A 21 21.53 -4.75 -8.86
C ILE A 21 22.10 -6.18 -8.86
N ALA A 22 22.81 -6.57 -9.92
CA ALA A 22 23.46 -7.87 -10.00
C ALA A 22 24.52 -8.02 -8.90
N ALA A 23 25.38 -7.01 -8.71
CA ALA A 23 26.39 -7.00 -7.66
C ALA A 23 25.78 -7.14 -6.25
N ARG A 24 24.71 -6.38 -5.94
CA ARG A 24 24.00 -6.47 -4.66
C ARG A 24 23.30 -7.83 -4.47
N ALA A 25 22.85 -8.44 -5.54
CA ALA A 25 22.24 -9.78 -5.52
C ALA A 25 23.25 -10.92 -5.41
N GLY A 26 24.56 -10.64 -5.46
CA GLY A 26 25.59 -11.66 -5.56
C GLY A 26 25.50 -12.50 -6.84
N ALA A 27 24.95 -11.94 -7.91
CA ALA A 27 24.69 -12.63 -9.16
C ALA A 27 25.55 -12.08 -10.30
N GLN A 28 25.83 -12.93 -11.30
CA GLN A 28 26.44 -12.46 -12.53
C GLN A 28 25.43 -11.64 -13.35
N ILE A 29 25.89 -10.53 -13.92
CA ILE A 29 25.04 -9.62 -14.71
C ILE A 29 24.36 -10.34 -15.89
N GLY A 30 25.03 -11.30 -16.53
CA GLY A 30 24.46 -12.10 -17.63
C GLY A 30 23.27 -12.95 -17.17
N SER A 31 23.31 -13.44 -15.92
CA SER A 31 22.15 -14.14 -15.33
C SER A 31 20.97 -13.21 -15.14
N LEU A 32 21.20 -11.97 -14.68
CA LEU A 32 20.14 -10.99 -14.50
C LEU A 32 19.45 -10.64 -15.83
N TYR A 33 20.23 -10.41 -16.89
CA TYR A 33 19.68 -10.11 -18.22
C TYR A 33 18.91 -11.27 -18.85
N ARG A 34 19.19 -12.51 -18.45
CA ARG A 34 18.40 -13.68 -18.89
C ARG A 34 16.97 -13.68 -18.34
N PHE A 35 16.76 -13.12 -17.15
CA PHE A 35 15.42 -13.01 -16.53
C PHE A 35 14.73 -11.68 -16.84
N PHE A 36 15.51 -10.62 -16.92
CA PHE A 36 15.02 -9.26 -17.13
C PHE A 36 15.85 -8.61 -18.24
N PRO A 37 15.33 -8.58 -19.48
CA PRO A 37 16.09 -8.10 -20.63
C PRO A 37 16.49 -6.62 -20.54
N ASN A 38 15.82 -5.85 -19.71
CA ASN A 38 16.12 -4.45 -19.43
C ASN A 38 15.64 -4.06 -18.02
N LYS A 39 15.93 -2.82 -17.62
CA LYS A 39 15.56 -2.27 -16.31
C LYS A 39 14.05 -2.09 -16.17
N GLU A 40 13.36 -1.80 -17.26
CA GLU A 40 11.90 -1.66 -17.33
C GLU A 40 11.20 -2.99 -17.02
N ALA A 41 11.64 -4.09 -17.62
CA ALA A 41 11.10 -5.42 -17.34
C ALA A 41 11.30 -5.83 -15.88
N LEU A 42 12.43 -5.44 -15.27
CA LEU A 42 12.66 -5.63 -13.84
C LEU A 42 11.72 -4.78 -12.98
N ALA A 43 11.51 -3.51 -13.37
CA ALA A 43 10.56 -2.63 -12.69
C ALA A 43 9.12 -3.17 -12.77
N ASP A 44 8.69 -3.65 -13.92
CA ASP A 44 7.37 -4.26 -14.10
C ASP A 44 7.18 -5.50 -13.21
N ALA A 45 8.21 -6.33 -13.08
CA ALA A 45 8.18 -7.48 -12.19
C ALA A 45 8.11 -7.06 -10.69
N LEU A 46 8.80 -5.97 -10.31
CA LEU A 46 8.71 -5.40 -8.95
C LEU A 46 7.30 -4.86 -8.68
N ILE A 47 6.73 -4.13 -9.64
CA ILE A 47 5.37 -3.57 -9.56
C ILE A 47 4.34 -4.70 -9.40
N TYR A 48 4.47 -5.76 -10.22
CA TYR A 48 3.59 -6.92 -10.12
C TYR A 48 3.69 -7.59 -8.74
N ARG A 49 4.93 -7.87 -8.28
CA ARG A 49 5.15 -8.48 -6.96
C ARG A 49 4.56 -7.66 -5.82
N TYR A 50 4.69 -6.33 -5.88
CA TYR A 50 4.09 -5.45 -4.89
C TYR A 50 2.56 -5.53 -4.91
N GLY A 51 1.96 -5.62 -6.10
CA GLY A 51 0.52 -5.84 -6.25
C GLY A 51 0.04 -7.11 -5.53
N GLU A 52 0.79 -8.21 -5.67
CA GLU A 52 0.49 -9.47 -4.97
C GLU A 52 0.62 -9.33 -3.44
N ILE A 53 1.66 -8.66 -2.95
CA ILE A 53 1.85 -8.41 -1.51
C ILE A 53 0.69 -7.57 -0.95
N VAL A 54 0.28 -6.53 -1.67
CA VAL A 54 -0.88 -5.71 -1.28
C VAL A 54 -2.17 -6.53 -1.26
N ARG A 55 -2.41 -7.35 -2.30
CA ARG A 55 -3.56 -8.24 -2.39
C ARG A 55 -3.61 -9.18 -1.17
N GLU A 56 -2.51 -9.87 -0.87
CA GLU A 56 -2.43 -10.80 0.26
C GLU A 56 -2.68 -10.11 1.61
N ALA A 57 -2.18 -8.89 1.80
CA ALA A 57 -2.42 -8.14 3.02
C ALA A 57 -3.92 -7.85 3.23
N PHE A 58 -4.63 -7.44 2.17
CA PHE A 58 -6.07 -7.20 2.26
C PHE A 58 -6.88 -8.50 2.38
N GLU A 59 -6.51 -9.58 1.69
CA GLU A 59 -7.17 -10.89 1.79
C GLU A 59 -7.12 -11.46 3.22
N LYS A 60 -6.03 -11.24 3.96
CA LYS A 60 -5.92 -11.63 5.38
C LYS A 60 -6.94 -10.91 6.25
N ILE A 61 -7.26 -9.65 5.94
CA ILE A 61 -8.30 -8.90 6.65
C ILE A 61 -9.68 -9.37 6.21
N GLU A 62 -9.90 -9.52 4.90
CA GLU A 62 -11.15 -9.97 4.30
C GLU A 62 -11.61 -11.30 4.90
N ALA A 63 -10.71 -12.27 5.06
CA ALA A 63 -11.00 -13.59 5.61
C ALA A 63 -11.56 -13.57 7.04
N ARG A 64 -11.33 -12.51 7.81
CA ARG A 64 -11.79 -12.36 9.20
C ARG A 64 -12.72 -11.17 9.42
N ALA A 65 -13.06 -10.42 8.36
CA ALA A 65 -13.79 -9.15 8.45
C ALA A 65 -15.12 -9.25 9.21
N SER A 66 -15.89 -10.33 8.99
CA SER A 66 -17.18 -10.56 9.66
C SER A 66 -17.05 -10.86 11.16
N ALA A 67 -15.89 -11.35 11.62
CA ALA A 67 -15.63 -11.69 13.02
C ALA A 67 -14.99 -10.55 13.82
N LEU A 68 -14.41 -9.54 13.13
CA LEU A 68 -13.78 -8.41 13.80
C LEU A 68 -14.82 -7.43 14.36
N SER A 69 -14.53 -6.84 15.52
CA SER A 69 -15.23 -5.63 15.95
C SER A 69 -14.97 -4.49 14.94
N VAL A 70 -15.81 -3.46 14.94
CA VAL A 70 -15.59 -2.31 14.06
C VAL A 70 -14.28 -1.60 14.36
N HIS A 71 -13.86 -1.55 15.62
CA HIS A 71 -12.61 -0.96 16.06
C HIS A 71 -11.40 -1.78 15.57
N ASP A 72 -11.44 -3.09 15.74
CA ASP A 72 -10.37 -3.98 15.26
C ASP A 72 -10.26 -3.96 13.73
N LEU A 73 -11.39 -3.86 13.01
CA LEU A 73 -11.40 -3.73 11.56
C LEU A 73 -10.79 -2.39 11.12
N ALA A 74 -11.15 -1.28 11.78
CA ALA A 74 -10.55 0.02 11.52
C ALA A 74 -9.03 -0.03 11.68
N ASP A 75 -8.56 -0.59 12.80
CA ASP A 75 -7.13 -0.72 13.08
C ASP A 75 -6.42 -1.64 12.10
N ALA A 76 -7.01 -2.77 11.74
CA ALA A 76 -6.45 -3.68 10.74
C ALA A 76 -6.26 -2.98 9.39
N LEU A 77 -7.27 -2.24 8.91
CA LEU A 77 -7.18 -1.48 7.66
C LEU A 77 -6.13 -0.37 7.75
N LEU A 78 -6.13 0.41 8.83
CA LEU A 78 -5.18 1.50 9.02
C LEU A 78 -3.73 1.01 9.09
N ASN A 79 -3.48 -0.22 9.56
CA ASN A 79 -2.14 -0.77 9.72
C ASN A 79 -1.56 -1.37 8.43
N VAL A 80 -2.35 -1.68 7.40
CA VAL A 80 -1.86 -2.29 6.15
C VAL A 80 -0.65 -1.56 5.57
N LEU A 81 -0.69 -0.23 5.49
CA LEU A 81 0.42 0.54 4.90
C LEU A 81 1.68 0.59 5.78
N PHE A 82 1.56 0.28 7.07
CA PHE A 82 2.73 0.14 7.95
C PHE A 82 3.36 -1.25 7.79
N GLU A 83 2.55 -2.30 7.67
CA GLU A 83 3.03 -3.66 7.40
C GLU A 83 3.77 -3.75 6.07
N LEU A 84 3.36 -2.93 5.09
CA LEU A 84 3.96 -2.85 3.76
C LEU A 84 5.07 -1.77 3.64
N HIS A 85 5.62 -1.28 4.77
CA HIS A 85 6.46 -0.08 4.74
C HIS A 85 7.69 -0.21 3.85
N GLY A 86 8.45 -1.30 3.96
CA GLY A 86 9.68 -1.50 3.18
C GLY A 86 9.42 -1.58 1.68
N GLU A 87 8.46 -2.39 1.29
CA GLU A 87 8.07 -2.58 -0.11
C GLU A 87 7.44 -1.31 -0.69
N SER A 88 6.66 -0.59 0.11
CA SER A 88 5.96 0.61 -0.35
C SER A 88 6.89 1.78 -0.67
N GLN A 89 8.04 1.92 0.01
CA GLN A 89 9.02 2.97 -0.30
C GLN A 89 9.60 2.81 -1.71
N THR A 90 10.04 1.59 -2.03
CA THR A 90 10.54 1.26 -3.37
C THR A 90 9.48 1.49 -4.43
N MET A 91 8.24 1.11 -4.14
CA MET A 91 7.13 1.25 -5.08
C MET A 91 6.77 2.70 -5.34
N VAL A 92 6.73 3.56 -4.30
CA VAL A 92 6.52 5.00 -4.48
C VAL A 92 7.62 5.58 -5.35
N ALA A 93 8.90 5.28 -5.05
CA ALA A 93 10.04 5.74 -5.84
C ALA A 93 9.98 5.28 -7.31
N LEU A 94 9.53 4.04 -7.57
CA LEU A 94 9.32 3.53 -8.91
C LEU A 94 8.19 4.26 -9.63
N LEU A 95 7.00 4.30 -9.04
CA LEU A 95 5.81 4.86 -9.68
C LEU A 95 5.87 6.38 -9.89
N GLU A 96 6.71 7.09 -9.10
CA GLU A 96 6.94 8.53 -9.26
C GLU A 96 8.05 8.85 -10.25
N ALA A 97 8.93 7.90 -10.56
CA ALA A 97 10.07 8.12 -11.45
C ALA A 97 9.66 8.51 -12.87
N ARG A 98 8.49 8.09 -13.33
CA ARG A 98 8.00 8.35 -14.69
C ARG A 98 6.53 8.75 -14.73
N SER A 99 6.24 9.80 -15.49
CA SER A 99 4.85 10.28 -15.72
C SER A 99 3.98 9.22 -16.42
N GLU A 100 4.54 8.45 -17.32
CA GLU A 100 3.87 7.36 -18.04
C GLU A 100 3.34 6.23 -17.14
N TRP A 101 3.90 6.09 -15.91
CA TRP A 101 3.40 5.16 -14.92
C TRP A 101 2.21 5.67 -14.09
N SER A 102 1.68 6.83 -14.45
CA SER A 102 0.45 7.39 -13.84
C SER A 102 -0.74 6.43 -13.96
N VAL A 103 -0.84 5.70 -15.07
CA VAL A 103 -1.89 4.68 -15.28
C VAL A 103 -1.74 3.56 -14.24
N LYS A 104 -0.54 3.02 -14.06
CA LYS A 104 -0.26 1.98 -13.06
C LYS A 104 -0.56 2.47 -11.63
N ARG A 105 -0.21 3.71 -11.29
CA ARG A 105 -0.59 4.31 -9.99
C ARG A 105 -2.10 4.33 -9.77
N ASN A 106 -2.86 4.66 -10.82
CA ASN A 106 -4.31 4.70 -10.74
C ASN A 106 -4.92 3.30 -10.63
N GLU A 107 -4.34 2.30 -11.30
CA GLU A 107 -4.73 0.90 -11.17
C GLU A 107 -4.53 0.38 -9.74
N PHE A 108 -3.38 0.65 -9.12
CA PHE A 108 -3.14 0.32 -7.70
C PHE A 108 -4.13 0.99 -6.77
N ARG A 109 -4.44 2.27 -7.01
CA ARG A 109 -5.43 2.99 -6.20
C ARG A 109 -6.82 2.37 -6.33
N ARG A 110 -7.25 2.05 -7.54
CA ARG A 110 -8.53 1.39 -7.79
C ARG A 110 -8.58 0.00 -7.13
N ALA A 111 -7.54 -0.81 -7.29
CA ALA A 111 -7.47 -2.12 -6.65
C ALA A 111 -7.57 -2.01 -5.12
N ALA A 112 -6.85 -1.09 -4.49
CA ALA A 112 -6.93 -0.87 -3.05
C ALA A 112 -8.35 -0.46 -2.60
N VAL A 113 -9.01 0.45 -3.33
CA VAL A 113 -10.41 0.82 -3.06
C VAL A 113 -11.33 -0.40 -3.17
N GLN A 114 -11.15 -1.23 -4.19
CA GLN A 114 -11.96 -2.45 -4.37
C GLN A 114 -11.75 -3.46 -3.23
N TYR A 115 -10.51 -3.68 -2.76
CA TYR A 115 -10.25 -4.54 -1.61
C TYR A 115 -10.94 -4.03 -0.36
N ILE A 116 -10.81 -2.73 -0.05
CA ILE A 116 -11.47 -2.12 1.10
C ILE A 116 -12.99 -2.23 0.96
N ALA A 117 -13.55 -1.94 -0.21
CA ALA A 117 -14.99 -2.02 -0.46
C ALA A 117 -15.53 -3.44 -0.23
N ARG A 118 -14.83 -4.48 -0.67
CA ARG A 118 -15.24 -5.88 -0.40
C ARG A 118 -15.27 -6.18 1.09
N ILE A 119 -14.24 -5.76 1.83
CA ILE A 119 -14.17 -5.93 3.28
C ILE A 119 -15.34 -5.22 3.97
N LEU A 120 -15.64 -3.98 3.58
CA LEU A 120 -16.76 -3.22 4.12
C LEU A 120 -18.11 -3.89 3.81
N THR A 121 -18.30 -4.40 2.60
CA THR A 121 -19.53 -5.10 2.20
C THR A 121 -19.74 -6.37 3.03
N LEU A 122 -18.67 -7.12 3.32
CA LEU A 122 -18.76 -8.32 4.18
C LEU A 122 -19.17 -7.96 5.62
N ARG A 123 -18.66 -6.84 6.15
CA ARG A 123 -18.91 -6.43 7.53
C ARG A 123 -20.24 -5.67 7.70
N ALA A 124 -20.66 -4.92 6.69
CA ALA A 124 -21.86 -4.07 6.71
C ALA A 124 -22.68 -4.21 5.42
N PRO A 125 -23.31 -5.39 5.19
CA PRO A 125 -24.02 -5.68 3.95
C PRO A 125 -25.28 -4.83 3.73
N HIS A 126 -25.71 -4.08 4.74
CA HIS A 126 -26.85 -3.14 4.66
C HIS A 126 -26.48 -1.80 4.01
N LEU A 127 -25.18 -1.51 3.82
CA LEU A 127 -24.75 -0.29 3.18
C LEU A 127 -24.98 -0.36 1.66
N ARG A 128 -25.40 0.78 1.09
CA ARG A 128 -25.56 0.89 -0.37
C ARG A 128 -24.17 0.84 -1.04
N PRO A 129 -24.04 0.26 -2.23
CA PRO A 129 -22.76 0.15 -2.96
C PRO A 129 -22.03 1.49 -3.10
N ASP A 130 -22.71 2.57 -3.48
CA ASP A 130 -22.12 3.90 -3.62
C ASP A 130 -21.52 4.40 -2.29
N THR A 131 -22.24 4.16 -1.17
CA THR A 131 -21.75 4.52 0.16
C THR A 131 -20.49 3.71 0.54
N VAL A 132 -20.47 2.42 0.19
CA VAL A 132 -19.30 1.54 0.43
C VAL A 132 -18.09 2.05 -0.34
N GLU A 133 -18.25 2.43 -1.61
CA GLU A 133 -17.17 2.97 -2.43
C GLU A 133 -16.64 4.29 -1.86
N ASP A 134 -17.52 5.22 -1.50
CA ASP A 134 -17.14 6.49 -0.88
C ASP A 134 -16.35 6.29 0.42
N VAL A 135 -16.83 5.39 1.29
CA VAL A 135 -16.14 5.05 2.55
C VAL A 135 -14.78 4.40 2.27
N ALA A 136 -14.68 3.53 1.27
CA ALA A 136 -13.42 2.89 0.89
C ALA A 136 -12.39 3.92 0.38
N VAL A 137 -12.82 4.90 -0.40
CA VAL A 137 -11.96 6.02 -0.85
C VAL A 137 -11.47 6.84 0.34
N VAL A 138 -12.37 7.21 1.26
CA VAL A 138 -12.01 7.95 2.49
C VAL A 138 -10.98 7.15 3.30
N LEU A 139 -11.22 5.86 3.53
CA LEU A 139 -10.29 5.00 4.29
C LEU A 139 -8.92 4.91 3.63
N LEU A 140 -8.84 4.72 2.31
CA LEU A 140 -7.56 4.69 1.60
C LEU A 140 -6.76 5.98 1.81
N HIS A 141 -7.41 7.13 1.78
CA HIS A 141 -6.75 8.42 2.04
C HIS A 141 -6.37 8.59 3.52
N THR A 142 -7.21 8.15 4.44
CA THR A 142 -6.93 8.14 5.88
C THR A 142 -5.72 7.28 6.21
N MET A 143 -5.60 6.07 5.62
CA MET A 143 -4.42 5.19 5.76
C MET A 143 -3.14 5.90 5.32
N LYS A 144 -3.16 6.60 4.18
CA LYS A 144 -2.01 7.37 3.68
C LYS A 144 -1.65 8.52 4.61
N THR A 145 -2.66 9.25 5.08
CA THR A 145 -2.48 10.36 6.01
C THR A 145 -1.90 9.87 7.34
N LEU A 146 -2.43 8.76 7.88
CA LEU A 146 -1.91 8.18 9.11
C LEU A 146 -0.45 7.78 8.97
N LYS A 147 -0.09 7.14 7.86
CA LYS A 147 1.30 6.78 7.55
C LYS A 147 2.19 8.03 7.48
N ALA A 148 1.75 9.08 6.78
CA ALA A 148 2.49 10.33 6.67
C ALA A 148 2.70 10.98 8.04
N LEU A 149 1.67 11.07 8.89
CA LEU A 149 1.75 11.60 10.24
C LEU A 149 2.71 10.82 11.15
N THR A 150 2.87 9.52 10.91
CA THR A 150 3.72 8.68 11.77
C THR A 150 5.18 8.66 11.33
N ILE A 151 5.46 8.79 10.03
CA ILE A 151 6.80 8.60 9.44
C ILE A 151 7.48 9.94 9.11
N GLN A 152 6.76 11.06 9.22
CA GLN A 152 7.23 12.34 8.76
C GLN A 152 8.51 12.80 9.50
N GLN A 153 9.60 12.87 8.76
CA GLN A 153 10.87 13.45 9.24
C GLN A 153 10.81 14.98 9.11
N GLY A 154 11.12 15.69 10.18
CA GLY A 154 11.49 17.11 10.12
C GLY A 154 10.44 18.14 10.53
N VAL A 155 9.21 17.78 10.85
CA VAL A 155 8.23 18.69 11.47
C VAL A 155 7.86 18.13 12.84
N ALA A 156 7.93 18.96 13.88
CA ALA A 156 7.41 18.60 15.21
C ALA A 156 5.89 18.45 15.15
N ILE A 157 5.44 17.26 14.75
CA ILE A 157 4.01 16.90 14.79
C ILE A 157 3.68 16.57 16.24
N ASN A 158 2.57 17.09 16.71
CA ASN A 158 2.04 16.72 18.00
C ASN A 158 1.82 15.20 18.04
N THR A 159 2.49 14.50 18.93
CA THR A 159 2.52 13.02 19.01
C THR A 159 1.15 12.39 19.17
N GLY A 160 0.11 13.16 19.51
CA GLY A 160 -1.28 12.73 19.61
C GLY A 160 -2.02 12.63 18.27
N ALA A 161 -1.60 13.32 17.20
CA ALA A 161 -2.34 13.38 15.95
C ALA A 161 -2.62 12.00 15.29
N PRO A 162 -1.68 11.04 15.24
CA PRO A 162 -1.97 9.69 14.75
C PRO A 162 -3.03 8.95 15.59
N ALA A 163 -3.04 9.14 16.90
CA ALA A 163 -4.02 8.52 17.80
C ALA A 163 -5.42 9.09 17.56
N GLU A 164 -5.54 10.43 17.44
CA GLU A 164 -6.78 11.11 17.12
C GLU A 164 -7.35 10.68 15.76
N LEU A 165 -6.49 10.52 14.74
CA LEU A 165 -6.94 10.05 13.43
C LEU A 165 -7.44 8.60 13.49
N ARG A 166 -6.83 7.72 14.29
CA ARG A 166 -7.32 6.36 14.53
C ARG A 166 -8.68 6.37 15.21
N GLU A 167 -8.83 7.14 16.28
CA GLU A 167 -10.09 7.25 17.01
C GLU A 167 -11.19 7.82 16.14
N MET A 168 -10.92 8.88 15.40
CA MET A 168 -11.87 9.44 14.43
C MET A 168 -12.33 8.38 13.41
N THR A 169 -11.40 7.53 12.93
CA THR A 169 -11.73 6.48 11.96
C THR A 169 -12.60 5.39 12.56
N ARG A 170 -12.33 4.97 13.81
CA ARG A 170 -13.15 3.99 14.55
C ARG A 170 -14.56 4.49 14.74
N LEU A 171 -14.73 5.72 15.24
CA LEU A 171 -16.02 6.36 15.44
C LEU A 171 -16.78 6.55 14.13
N TYR A 172 -16.09 6.95 13.07
CA TYR A 172 -16.69 7.08 11.74
C TYR A 172 -17.24 5.75 11.23
N LEU A 173 -16.46 4.67 11.31
CA LEU A 173 -16.92 3.34 10.88
C LEU A 173 -18.02 2.80 11.77
N ALA A 174 -17.97 2.99 13.09
CA ALA A 174 -19.04 2.61 14.01
C ALA A 174 -20.35 3.29 13.63
N SER A 175 -20.30 4.58 13.35
CA SER A 175 -21.47 5.35 12.86
C SER A 175 -22.03 4.80 11.55
N LYS A 176 -21.15 4.40 10.60
CA LYS A 176 -21.60 3.83 9.31
C LYS A 176 -22.21 2.44 9.46
N PHE A 177 -21.69 1.63 10.37
CA PHE A 177 -22.17 0.27 10.60
C PHE A 177 -23.40 0.21 11.54
N GLY A 178 -23.82 1.35 12.13
CA GLY A 178 -24.92 1.40 13.08
C GLY A 178 -24.58 0.82 14.44
N GLU A 179 -23.29 0.74 14.77
CA GLU A 179 -22.78 0.33 16.09
C GLU A 179 -22.56 1.57 16.97
N LYS A 180 -22.96 1.47 18.25
CA LYS A 180 -22.81 2.55 19.24
C LYS A 180 -21.60 2.31 20.10
#